data_c0914f4776e21103a26150466e2fce8b
#
_entry.id   c0914f4776e21103a26150466e2fce8b
#
_cell.length_a   1.000
_cell.length_b   1.000
_cell.length_c   1.000
_cell.angle_alpha   90.00
_cell.angle_beta   90.00
_cell.angle_gamma   90.00
#
_symmetry.space_group_name_H-M   'P 1'
#
loop_
_entity.id
_entity.type
_entity.pdbx_description
1 polymer ?
#
loop_
_entity_poly.entity_id
_entity_poly.type
_entity_poly.pdbx_seq_one_letter_code
_entity_poly.pdbx_strand_id
1 'polypeptide(L)'
;MIIVNGSRRNGNCYNLANRVKEELDKERIYCKIITPGNKKIHVCTGCMDCDKDGICDFTDDMKDNIEAIKNDDVIMFITPARWNLLSGDLKIFMDRLNPMYSRGELKNKKMIAVAIGCKKKDYCSIDDTIKSLTNFCESSKMQLILQKCFYECLKEEDILKYEEEIKKLISDIKDKIKQ
;
A
#
# COMPACT_ATOMS: atom_id res chain seq x y z
N MET A 1 -8.15 3.73 -8.67
CA MET A 1 -7.10 2.97 -7.93
C MET A 1 -6.75 3.69 -6.64
N ILE A 2 -6.56 2.96 -5.54
CA ILE A 2 -6.06 3.53 -4.28
C ILE A 2 -4.56 3.27 -4.16
N ILE A 3 -3.79 4.32 -3.81
CA ILE A 3 -2.37 4.22 -3.46
C ILE A 3 -2.23 4.50 -1.96
N VAL A 4 -1.81 3.52 -1.19
CA VAL A 4 -1.56 3.67 0.24
C VAL A 4 -0.07 3.92 0.44
N ASN A 5 0.28 5.16 0.79
CA ASN A 5 1.65 5.57 1.09
C ASN A 5 1.96 5.37 2.58
N GLY A 6 2.72 4.35 2.92
CA GLY A 6 3.12 4.00 4.28
C GLY A 6 4.17 4.92 4.92
N SER A 7 4.44 6.10 4.37
CA SER A 7 5.41 7.06 4.91
C SER A 7 4.80 8.44 5.10
N ARG A 8 4.97 9.03 6.30
CA ARG A 8 4.60 10.44 6.56
C ARG A 8 5.53 11.44 5.88
N ARG A 9 6.76 11.02 5.58
CA ARG A 9 7.78 11.91 5.03
C ARG A 9 7.55 12.14 3.55
N ASN A 10 7.81 13.35 3.09
CA ASN A 10 7.87 13.71 1.68
C ASN A 10 9.22 13.23 1.08
N GLY A 11 9.39 11.90 1.04
CA GLY A 11 10.60 11.25 0.54
C GLY A 11 10.26 10.18 -0.50
N ASN A 12 11.08 9.14 -0.59
CA ASN A 12 11.01 8.15 -1.66
C ASN A 12 9.61 7.54 -1.89
N CYS A 13 8.90 7.16 -0.83
CA CYS A 13 7.54 6.60 -0.98
C CYS A 13 6.55 7.64 -1.50
N TYR A 14 6.63 8.88 -1.02
CA TYR A 14 5.80 9.98 -1.47
C TYR A 14 6.07 10.32 -2.94
N ASN A 15 7.35 10.44 -3.33
CA ASN A 15 7.76 10.74 -4.70
C ASN A 15 7.29 9.66 -5.68
N LEU A 16 7.43 8.38 -5.31
CA LEU A 16 6.93 7.28 -6.12
C LEU A 16 5.40 7.31 -6.24
N ALA A 17 4.69 7.51 -5.14
CA ALA A 17 3.23 7.56 -5.14
C ALA A 17 2.68 8.66 -6.06
N ASN A 18 3.27 9.86 -5.97
CA ASN A 18 2.87 10.99 -6.83
C ASN A 18 3.23 10.73 -8.30
N ARG A 19 4.43 10.20 -8.57
CA ARG A 19 4.84 9.88 -9.95
C ARG A 19 3.90 8.86 -10.59
N VAL A 20 3.54 7.80 -9.86
CA VAL A 20 2.57 6.80 -10.34
C VAL A 20 1.21 7.46 -10.59
N LYS A 21 0.71 8.25 -9.64
CA LYS A 21 -0.56 8.95 -9.79
C LYS A 21 -0.58 9.87 -11.01
N GLU A 22 0.42 10.74 -11.17
CA GLU A 22 0.53 11.69 -12.28
C GLU A 22 0.49 11.00 -13.64
N GLU A 23 1.22 9.89 -13.81
CA GLU A 23 1.27 9.16 -15.06
C GLU A 23 -0.01 8.38 -15.37
N LEU A 24 -0.70 7.89 -14.34
CA LEU A 24 -1.98 7.19 -14.52
C LEU A 24 -3.14 8.17 -14.77
N ASP A 25 -3.14 9.33 -14.09
CA ASP A 25 -4.14 10.38 -14.30
C ASP A 25 -4.11 10.93 -15.75
N LYS A 26 -2.92 11.01 -16.40
CA LYS A 26 -2.80 11.38 -17.83
C LYS A 26 -3.58 10.44 -18.75
N GLU A 27 -3.72 9.18 -18.34
CA GLU A 27 -4.48 8.18 -19.09
C GLU A 27 -5.91 7.97 -18.55
N ARG A 28 -6.41 8.91 -17.76
CA ARG A 28 -7.75 8.90 -17.15
C ARG A 28 -7.97 7.72 -16.19
N ILE A 29 -6.90 7.17 -15.62
CA ILE A 29 -6.96 6.19 -14.52
C ILE A 29 -6.82 6.98 -13.22
N TYR A 30 -7.93 7.31 -12.58
CA TYR A 30 -7.93 8.12 -11.38
C TYR A 30 -7.31 7.39 -10.19
N CYS A 31 -6.37 8.07 -9.52
CA CYS A 31 -5.71 7.55 -8.34
C CYS A 31 -5.94 8.45 -7.13
N LYS A 32 -6.37 7.86 -6.02
CA LYS A 32 -6.42 8.51 -4.71
C LYS A 32 -5.24 8.05 -3.86
N ILE A 33 -4.43 8.98 -3.36
CA ILE A 33 -3.36 8.67 -2.41
C ILE A 33 -3.89 8.80 -0.99
N ILE A 34 -3.68 7.78 -0.18
CA ILE A 34 -3.93 7.74 1.26
C ILE A 34 -2.59 7.61 1.96
N THR A 35 -2.27 8.53 2.86
CA THR A 35 -1.09 8.46 3.73
C THR A 35 -1.57 8.25 5.17
N PRO A 36 -1.59 7.00 5.68
CA PRO A 36 -2.15 6.67 7.00
C PRO A 36 -1.56 7.50 8.13
N GLY A 37 -0.24 7.73 8.08
CA GLY A 37 0.44 8.50 9.11
C GLY A 37 0.03 9.98 9.22
N ASN A 38 -0.68 10.53 8.21
CA ASN A 38 -1.23 11.89 8.21
C ASN A 38 -2.73 11.88 8.58
N LYS A 39 -3.25 10.75 9.06
CA LYS A 39 -4.65 10.54 9.42
C LYS A 39 -4.78 10.20 10.90
N LYS A 40 -5.92 10.51 11.47
CA LYS A 40 -6.28 10.07 12.83
C LYS A 40 -6.85 8.66 12.74
N ILE A 41 -5.99 7.66 12.85
CA ILE A 41 -6.37 6.24 12.82
C ILE A 41 -5.90 5.60 14.13
N HIS A 42 -6.84 5.13 14.94
CA HIS A 42 -6.54 4.38 16.15
C HIS A 42 -5.95 3.00 15.79
N VAL A 43 -5.08 2.49 16.64
CA VAL A 43 -4.60 1.11 16.54
C VAL A 43 -5.75 0.13 16.74
N CYS A 44 -5.74 -0.98 16.01
CA CYS A 44 -6.72 -2.04 16.23
C CYS A 44 -6.48 -2.69 17.59
N THR A 45 -7.52 -2.79 18.41
CA THR A 45 -7.45 -3.44 19.74
C THR A 45 -7.72 -4.93 19.72
N GLY A 46 -8.12 -5.48 18.55
CA GLY A 46 -8.45 -6.89 18.42
C GLY A 46 -9.77 -7.28 19.12
N CYS A 47 -10.70 -6.35 19.30
CA CYS A 47 -11.98 -6.61 19.98
C CYS A 47 -12.88 -7.60 19.22
N MET A 48 -12.66 -7.80 17.92
CA MET A 48 -13.42 -8.69 17.03
C MET A 48 -14.91 -8.31 16.83
N ASP A 49 -15.32 -7.11 17.23
CA ASP A 49 -16.74 -6.69 17.05
C ASP A 49 -17.10 -6.52 15.58
N CYS A 50 -16.16 -6.07 14.76
CA CYS A 50 -16.34 -5.96 13.31
C CYS A 50 -16.54 -7.31 12.59
N ASP A 51 -16.28 -8.44 13.23
CA ASP A 51 -16.58 -9.76 12.66
C ASP A 51 -18.09 -10.06 12.67
N LYS A 52 -18.86 -9.36 13.51
CA LYS A 52 -20.32 -9.54 13.61
C LYS A 52 -21.07 -8.81 12.50
N ASP A 53 -20.72 -7.57 12.24
CA ASP A 53 -21.47 -6.69 11.34
C ASP A 53 -20.63 -5.97 10.27
N GLY A 54 -19.29 -6.13 10.29
CA GLY A 54 -18.37 -5.48 9.36
C GLY A 54 -18.15 -4.00 9.66
N ILE A 55 -18.44 -3.55 10.89
CA ILE A 55 -18.31 -2.16 11.32
C ILE A 55 -17.28 -2.10 12.45
N CYS A 56 -16.36 -1.14 12.39
CA CYS A 56 -15.43 -0.90 13.48
C CYS A 56 -16.01 0.14 14.43
N ASP A 57 -15.89 -0.08 15.74
CA ASP A 57 -16.39 0.82 16.79
C ASP A 57 -15.64 2.15 16.85
N PHE A 58 -14.42 2.20 16.31
CA PHE A 58 -13.69 3.46 16.25
C PHE A 58 -14.28 4.40 15.21
N THR A 59 -14.65 5.59 15.68
CA THR A 59 -15.05 6.72 14.82
C THR A 59 -13.83 7.58 14.53
N ASP A 60 -13.12 7.26 13.46
CA ASP A 60 -11.91 7.96 13.02
C ASP A 60 -11.79 7.99 11.49
N ASP A 61 -10.67 8.53 10.97
CA ASP A 61 -10.46 8.69 9.52
C ASP A 61 -10.45 7.34 8.75
N MET A 62 -10.41 6.21 9.45
CA MET A 62 -10.42 4.90 8.78
C MET A 62 -11.76 4.60 8.10
N LYS A 63 -12.86 5.15 8.61
CA LYS A 63 -14.19 5.00 7.99
C LYS A 63 -14.19 5.48 6.53
N ASP A 64 -13.69 6.68 6.28
CA ASP A 64 -13.63 7.27 4.93
C ASP A 64 -12.61 6.54 4.04
N ASN A 65 -11.56 5.99 4.64
CA ASN A 65 -10.57 5.20 3.90
C ASN A 65 -11.13 3.84 3.49
N ILE A 66 -11.89 3.17 4.34
CA ILE A 66 -12.59 1.92 4.02
C ILE A 66 -13.58 2.17 2.87
N GLU A 67 -14.37 3.23 2.95
CA GLU A 67 -15.33 3.56 1.89
C GLU A 67 -14.63 3.83 0.55
N ALA A 68 -13.49 4.52 0.57
CA ALA A 68 -12.69 4.73 -0.63
C ALA A 68 -12.17 3.41 -1.22
N ILE A 69 -11.71 2.48 -0.36
CA ILE A 69 -11.19 1.18 -0.79
C ILE A 69 -12.33 0.29 -1.33
N LYS A 70 -13.53 0.35 -0.75
CA LYS A 70 -14.68 -0.41 -1.24
C LYS A 70 -14.99 -0.12 -2.70
N ASN A 71 -14.90 1.15 -3.08
CA ASN A 71 -15.23 1.64 -4.41
C ASN A 71 -14.12 1.43 -5.46
N ASP A 72 -13.01 0.81 -5.10
CA ASP A 72 -11.87 0.57 -5.99
C ASP A 72 -11.46 -0.90 -5.99
N ASP A 73 -11.11 -1.41 -7.16
CA ASP A 73 -10.70 -2.81 -7.32
C ASP A 73 -9.18 -3.02 -7.15
N VAL A 74 -8.40 -1.95 -7.23
CA VAL A 74 -6.93 -2.00 -7.22
C VAL A 74 -6.37 -1.16 -6.07
N ILE A 75 -5.55 -1.80 -5.23
CA ILE A 75 -4.88 -1.16 -4.11
C ILE A 75 -3.36 -1.35 -4.26
N MET A 76 -2.62 -0.24 -4.30
CA MET A 76 -1.17 -0.24 -4.28
C MET A 76 -0.67 0.15 -2.89
N PHE A 77 0.05 -0.74 -2.23
CA PHE A 77 0.72 -0.46 -0.97
C PHE A 77 2.19 -0.13 -1.23
N ILE A 78 2.62 1.05 -0.81
CA ILE A 78 4.01 1.50 -0.86
C ILE A 78 4.50 1.66 0.57
N THR A 79 5.56 0.96 0.97
CA THR A 79 6.10 1.04 2.32
C THR A 79 7.62 1.24 2.34
N PRO A 80 8.13 2.09 3.24
CA PRO A 80 9.55 2.03 3.55
C PRO A 80 9.85 0.77 4.38
N ALA A 81 10.99 0.14 4.13
CA ALA A 81 11.50 -0.91 5.00
C ALA A 81 11.94 -0.31 6.35
N ARG A 82 11.35 -0.78 7.44
CA ARG A 82 11.65 -0.37 8.81
C ARG A 82 11.97 -1.61 9.64
N TRP A 83 13.23 -1.76 10.03
CA TRP A 83 13.66 -2.97 10.77
C TRP A 83 13.20 -4.27 10.07
N ASN A 84 13.41 -4.37 8.76
CA ASN A 84 13.03 -5.49 7.90
C ASN A 84 11.52 -5.72 7.75
N LEU A 85 10.70 -4.81 8.24
CA LEU A 85 9.23 -4.90 8.18
C LEU A 85 8.64 -3.67 7.49
N LEU A 86 7.36 -3.74 7.19
CA LEU A 86 6.60 -2.59 6.74
C LEU A 86 6.52 -1.51 7.85
N SER A 87 6.20 -0.28 7.48
CA SER A 87 6.10 0.82 8.46
C SER A 87 4.94 0.60 9.44
N GLY A 88 5.10 1.09 10.67
CA GLY A 88 4.05 1.02 11.70
C GLY A 88 2.74 1.68 11.25
N ASP A 89 2.81 2.83 10.57
CA ASP A 89 1.62 3.52 10.05
C ASP A 89 0.86 2.65 9.04
N LEU A 90 1.58 1.94 8.16
CA LEU A 90 0.94 1.03 7.21
C LEU A 90 0.36 -0.19 7.93
N LYS A 91 1.07 -0.74 8.93
CA LYS A 91 0.57 -1.88 9.71
C LYS A 91 -0.73 -1.53 10.43
N ILE A 92 -0.80 -0.36 11.08
CA ILE A 92 -2.03 0.12 11.72
C ILE A 92 -3.17 0.20 10.70
N PHE A 93 -2.91 0.76 9.52
CA PHE A 93 -3.90 0.85 8.46
C PHE A 93 -4.40 -0.54 8.02
N MET A 94 -3.49 -1.48 7.81
CA MET A 94 -3.82 -2.85 7.37
C MET A 94 -4.64 -3.60 8.43
N ASP A 95 -4.30 -3.47 9.72
CA ASP A 95 -5.06 -4.07 10.82
C ASP A 95 -6.50 -3.52 10.89
N ARG A 96 -6.67 -2.25 10.54
CA ARG A 96 -7.96 -1.58 10.49
C ARG A 96 -8.79 -1.89 9.24
N LEU A 97 -8.28 -2.73 8.31
CA LEU A 97 -9.06 -3.31 7.21
C LEU A 97 -9.85 -4.57 7.63
N ASN A 98 -9.76 -5.00 8.89
CA ASN A 98 -10.47 -6.19 9.39
C ASN A 98 -12.00 -6.16 9.12
N PRO A 99 -12.73 -5.03 9.23
CA PRO A 99 -14.14 -4.95 8.85
C PRO A 99 -14.41 -5.38 7.40
N MET A 100 -13.52 -5.03 6.48
CA MET A 100 -13.63 -5.44 5.08
C MET A 100 -13.28 -6.92 4.88
N TYR A 101 -12.31 -7.41 5.65
CA TYR A 101 -11.92 -8.82 5.63
C TYR A 101 -13.07 -9.71 6.10
N SER A 102 -13.70 -9.41 7.23
CA SER A 102 -14.81 -10.18 7.80
C SER A 102 -16.02 -10.28 6.87
N ARG A 103 -16.25 -9.27 6.05
CA ARG A 103 -17.31 -9.26 5.02
C ARG A 103 -16.88 -9.83 3.68
N GLY A 104 -15.62 -10.24 3.54
CA GLY A 104 -15.07 -10.71 2.27
C GLY A 104 -14.88 -9.62 1.20
N GLU A 105 -14.93 -8.36 1.58
CA GLU A 105 -14.84 -7.21 0.66
C GLU A 105 -13.41 -6.97 0.12
N LEU A 106 -12.39 -7.57 0.74
CA LEU A 106 -11.02 -7.59 0.23
C LEU A 106 -10.79 -8.70 -0.78
N LYS A 107 -11.63 -9.74 -0.76
CA LYS A 107 -11.48 -10.90 -1.64
C LYS A 107 -11.52 -10.47 -3.10
N ASN A 108 -10.55 -10.95 -3.87
CA ASN A 108 -10.37 -10.69 -5.30
C ASN A 108 -10.00 -9.25 -5.68
N LYS A 109 -9.87 -8.31 -4.73
CA LYS A 109 -9.27 -7.02 -5.05
C LYS A 109 -7.82 -7.21 -5.47
N LYS A 110 -7.38 -6.50 -6.49
CA LYS A 110 -6.02 -6.56 -7.01
C LYS A 110 -5.07 -5.78 -6.10
N MET A 111 -3.95 -6.39 -5.76
CA MET A 111 -2.93 -5.76 -4.92
C MET A 111 -1.62 -5.56 -5.67
N ILE A 112 -1.05 -4.37 -5.51
CA ILE A 112 0.31 -4.04 -5.93
C ILE A 112 1.13 -3.79 -4.66
N ALA A 113 2.24 -4.50 -4.50
CA ALA A 113 3.11 -4.41 -3.34
C ALA A 113 4.44 -3.74 -3.70
N VAL A 114 4.80 -2.65 -3.01
CA VAL A 114 6.08 -1.96 -3.22
C VAL A 114 6.79 -1.72 -1.90
N ALA A 115 8.04 -2.15 -1.82
CA ALA A 115 8.93 -1.91 -0.70
C ALA A 115 10.12 -1.05 -1.13
N ILE A 116 10.48 -0.05 -0.32
CA ILE A 116 11.60 0.87 -0.57
C ILE A 116 12.52 0.85 0.65
N GLY A 117 13.81 0.63 0.44
CA GLY A 117 14.77 0.59 1.54
C GLY A 117 16.14 1.15 1.19
N CYS A 118 16.92 1.48 2.24
CA CYS A 118 18.23 2.09 2.09
C CYS A 118 19.37 1.09 1.91
N LYS A 119 19.11 -0.20 2.10
CA LYS A 119 20.15 -1.24 1.98
C LYS A 119 20.25 -1.76 0.55
N LYS A 120 21.41 -2.38 0.25
CA LYS A 120 21.62 -3.16 -0.99
C LYS A 120 20.75 -4.41 -0.98
N LYS A 121 20.54 -4.99 -2.14
CA LYS A 121 19.72 -6.19 -2.34
C LYS A 121 20.18 -7.37 -1.46
N ASP A 122 21.47 -7.53 -1.25
CA ASP A 122 22.03 -8.66 -0.50
C ASP A 122 21.78 -8.62 1.02
N TYR A 123 21.19 -7.55 1.54
CA TYR A 123 20.89 -7.39 2.98
C TYR A 123 19.49 -7.83 3.41
N CYS A 124 18.73 -8.51 2.58
CA CYS A 124 17.42 -9.14 2.88
C CYS A 124 16.32 -8.25 3.49
N SER A 125 16.65 -7.08 4.06
CA SER A 125 15.71 -6.26 4.83
C SER A 125 14.48 -5.78 4.03
N ILE A 126 14.62 -5.62 2.73
CA ILE A 126 13.54 -5.20 1.84
C ILE A 126 12.73 -6.43 1.40
N ASP A 127 13.38 -7.57 1.26
CA ASP A 127 12.74 -8.83 0.89
C ASP A 127 11.79 -9.31 1.99
N ASP A 128 12.17 -9.17 3.26
CA ASP A 128 11.26 -9.47 4.39
C ASP A 128 10.09 -8.48 4.44
N THR A 129 10.36 -7.21 4.12
CA THR A 129 9.31 -6.18 4.05
C THR A 129 8.29 -6.50 2.96
N ILE A 130 8.74 -6.85 1.75
CA ILE A 130 7.82 -7.20 0.66
C ILE A 130 7.07 -8.50 0.96
N LYS A 131 7.73 -9.47 1.61
CA LYS A 131 7.11 -10.71 2.07
C LYS A 131 5.97 -10.46 3.07
N SER A 132 6.13 -9.47 3.96
CA SER A 132 5.05 -9.09 4.88
C SER A 132 3.81 -8.58 4.14
N LEU A 133 3.98 -7.84 3.04
CA LEU A 133 2.87 -7.40 2.19
C LEU A 133 2.23 -8.56 1.43
N THR A 134 3.03 -9.47 0.88
CA THR A 134 2.50 -10.63 0.14
C THR A 134 1.75 -11.59 1.07
N ASN A 135 2.24 -11.82 2.29
CA ASN A 135 1.53 -12.59 3.31
C ASN A 135 0.16 -11.97 3.66
N PHE A 136 0.09 -10.63 3.75
CA PHE A 136 -1.19 -9.96 3.95
C PHE A 136 -2.13 -10.18 2.75
N CYS A 137 -1.61 -10.09 1.53
CA CYS A 137 -2.37 -10.33 0.31
C CYS A 137 -3.00 -11.73 0.31
N GLU A 138 -2.22 -12.76 0.64
CA GLU A 138 -2.68 -14.15 0.73
C GLU A 138 -3.75 -14.30 1.82
N SER A 139 -3.47 -13.81 3.03
CA SER A 139 -4.39 -13.90 4.17
C SER A 139 -5.71 -13.20 3.92
N SER A 140 -5.69 -12.03 3.25
CA SER A 140 -6.88 -11.25 2.90
C SER A 140 -7.61 -11.75 1.64
N LYS A 141 -7.08 -12.79 0.98
CA LYS A 141 -7.61 -13.36 -0.28
C LYS A 141 -7.65 -12.34 -1.43
N MET A 142 -6.77 -11.34 -1.38
CA MET A 142 -6.54 -10.42 -2.49
C MET A 142 -5.72 -11.11 -3.59
N GLN A 143 -5.71 -10.54 -4.77
CA GLN A 143 -4.91 -11.01 -5.90
C GLN A 143 -3.66 -10.16 -6.05
N LEU A 144 -2.48 -10.72 -5.76
CA LEU A 144 -1.21 -10.03 -6.01
C LEU A 144 -0.97 -9.97 -7.53
N ILE A 145 -1.01 -8.78 -8.11
CA ILE A 145 -0.80 -8.58 -9.55
C ILE A 145 0.61 -8.08 -9.89
N LEU A 146 1.24 -7.35 -8.97
CA LEU A 146 2.61 -6.85 -9.13
C LEU A 146 3.30 -6.73 -7.76
N GLN A 147 4.62 -6.97 -7.76
CA GLN A 147 5.48 -6.61 -6.63
C GLN A 147 6.78 -5.98 -7.13
N LYS A 148 7.29 -4.98 -6.39
CA LYS A 148 8.54 -4.29 -6.73
C LYS A 148 9.28 -3.88 -5.46
N CYS A 149 10.60 -4.05 -5.49
CA CYS A 149 11.52 -3.54 -4.48
C CYS A 149 12.43 -2.50 -5.09
N PHE A 150 12.69 -1.41 -4.34
CA PHE A 150 13.70 -0.41 -4.65
C PHE A 150 14.72 -0.38 -3.52
N TYR A 151 15.99 -0.49 -3.88
CA TYR A 151 17.10 -0.62 -2.96
C TYR A 151 17.88 0.70 -2.87
N GLU A 152 18.82 0.84 -1.95
CA GLU A 152 19.75 1.98 -1.84
C GLU A 152 19.07 3.37 -1.87
N CYS A 153 17.83 3.46 -1.40
CA CYS A 153 17.08 4.70 -1.29
C CYS A 153 17.23 5.31 0.12
N LEU A 154 18.40 5.90 0.41
CA LEU A 154 18.74 6.51 1.69
C LEU A 154 18.25 7.97 1.79
N LYS A 155 18.51 8.77 0.76
CA LYS A 155 18.10 10.18 0.65
C LYS A 155 16.67 10.28 0.13
N GLU A 156 16.03 11.43 0.34
CA GLU A 156 14.60 11.63 0.05
C GLU A 156 14.21 11.49 -1.43
N GLU A 157 15.17 11.74 -2.34
CA GLU A 157 14.96 11.70 -3.78
C GLU A 157 15.66 10.52 -4.48
N ASP A 158 16.26 9.61 -3.71
CA ASP A 158 17.01 8.49 -4.32
C ASP A 158 16.13 7.58 -5.21
N ILE A 159 14.82 7.57 -4.99
CA ILE A 159 13.89 6.85 -5.86
C ILE A 159 13.92 7.36 -7.32
N LEU A 160 14.22 8.63 -7.52
CA LEU A 160 14.22 9.25 -8.86
C LEU A 160 15.32 8.71 -9.78
N LYS A 161 16.38 8.12 -9.21
CA LYS A 161 17.42 7.44 -10.01
C LYS A 161 16.93 6.16 -10.70
N TYR A 162 15.76 5.65 -10.29
CA TYR A 162 15.12 4.45 -10.85
C TYR A 162 14.09 4.78 -11.95
N GLU A 163 14.34 5.83 -12.73
CA GLU A 163 13.39 6.34 -13.74
C GLU A 163 12.87 5.23 -14.67
N GLU A 164 13.74 4.38 -15.19
CA GLU A 164 13.35 3.31 -16.13
C GLU A 164 12.53 2.21 -15.46
N GLU A 165 12.90 1.83 -14.24
CA GLU A 165 12.13 0.85 -13.45
C GLU A 165 10.76 1.39 -13.04
N ILE A 166 10.66 2.71 -12.77
CA ILE A 166 9.38 3.37 -12.46
C ILE A 166 8.51 3.41 -13.70
N LYS A 167 9.06 3.77 -14.87
CA LYS A 167 8.32 3.73 -16.15
C LYS A 167 7.79 2.32 -16.43
N LYS A 168 8.65 1.31 -16.24
CA LYS A 168 8.24 -0.09 -16.41
C LYS A 168 7.14 -0.47 -15.43
N LEU A 169 7.28 -0.15 -14.14
CA LEU A 169 6.25 -0.41 -13.13
C LEU A 169 4.91 0.21 -13.53
N ILE A 170 4.91 1.46 -14.01
CA ILE A 170 3.70 2.16 -14.44
C ILE A 170 3.08 1.48 -15.66
N SER A 171 3.90 1.06 -16.65
CA SER A 171 3.42 0.30 -17.80
C SER A 171 2.78 -1.02 -17.38
N ASP A 172 3.46 -1.79 -16.52
CA ASP A 172 2.96 -3.07 -16.00
C ASP A 172 1.63 -2.88 -15.22
N ILE A 173 1.50 -1.78 -14.45
CA ILE A 173 0.25 -1.42 -13.75
C ILE A 173 -0.88 -1.21 -14.76
N LYS A 174 -0.64 -0.41 -15.80
CA LYS A 174 -1.65 -0.12 -16.86
C LYS A 174 -2.17 -1.39 -17.53
N ASP A 175 -1.25 -2.31 -17.84
CA ASP A 175 -1.60 -3.58 -18.49
C ASP A 175 -2.40 -4.50 -17.56
N LYS A 176 -2.04 -4.56 -16.29
CA LYS A 176 -2.70 -5.41 -15.29
C LYS A 176 -4.07 -4.89 -14.81
N ILE A 177 -4.29 -3.59 -14.87
CA ILE A 177 -5.60 -2.99 -14.52
C ILE A 177 -6.63 -3.27 -15.63
N LYS A 178 -6.21 -3.31 -16.91
CA LYS A 178 -7.09 -3.54 -18.05
C LYS A 178 -7.54 -5.00 -18.21
N GLN A 179 -6.85 -5.94 -17.58
CA GLN A 179 -7.18 -7.37 -17.53
C GLN A 179 -8.20 -7.67 -16.43
#